data_e45168de2256645e1ac7eb272a297d62
#
_entry.id   e45168de2256645e1ac7eb272a297d62
#
_cell.length_a   1.000
_cell.length_b   1.000
_cell.length_c   1.000
_cell.angle_alpha   90.00
_cell.angle_beta   90.00
_cell.angle_gamma   90.00
#
_symmetry.space_group_name_H-M   'P 1'
#
loop_
_entity.id
_entity.type
_entity.pdbx_description
1 polymer ?
#
loop_
_entity_poly.entity_id
_entity_poly.type
_entity_poly.pdbx_seq_one_letter_code
_entity_poly.pdbx_strand_id
1 'polypeptide(L)'
;MAHFPDHLADRFRRFKFRHFAPNQDHYEELATYGQNPDTMIISCCDSRVDPETIFNAMPGELFVMRNVANLVPPYETQGRFHGVSSAIEFAVMNLRIKNLIVMGHSGCGGI
;
A
#
# COMPACT_ATOMS: atom_id res chain seq x y z
N MET A 1 18.19 19.15 -16.49
CA MET A 1 18.17 18.69 -15.09
C MET A 1 16.74 18.32 -14.69
N ALA A 2 16.60 17.18 -14.04
CA ALA A 2 15.29 16.78 -13.56
C ALA A 2 14.79 17.75 -12.48
N HIS A 3 13.50 18.02 -12.51
CA HIS A 3 12.85 18.95 -11.60
C HIS A 3 11.62 18.26 -10.99
N PHE A 4 11.47 18.39 -9.68
CA PHE A 4 10.31 17.80 -9.02
C PHE A 4 9.03 18.53 -9.45
N PRO A 5 7.96 17.81 -9.83
CA PRO A 5 6.74 18.45 -10.32
C PRO A 5 6.13 19.41 -9.29
N ASP A 6 5.94 20.66 -9.70
CA ASP A 6 5.45 21.72 -8.81
C ASP A 6 4.09 21.40 -8.21
N HIS A 7 3.18 20.82 -8.99
CA HIS A 7 1.84 20.48 -8.50
C HIS A 7 1.88 19.41 -7.41
N LEU A 8 2.84 18.49 -7.46
CA LEU A 8 2.98 17.48 -6.39
C LEU A 8 3.59 18.11 -5.14
N ALA A 9 4.54 19.01 -5.29
CA ALA A 9 5.10 19.74 -4.16
C ALA A 9 4.03 20.55 -3.43
N ASP A 10 3.16 21.24 -4.19
CA ASP A 10 2.07 22.01 -3.61
C ASP A 10 1.04 21.12 -2.90
N ARG A 11 0.73 19.97 -3.49
CA ARG A 11 -0.19 19.01 -2.86
C ARG A 11 0.40 18.40 -1.58
N PHE A 12 1.70 18.17 -1.55
CA PHE A 12 2.37 17.70 -0.34
C PHE A 12 2.30 18.73 0.78
N ARG A 13 2.49 20.03 0.46
CA ARG A 13 2.31 21.10 1.45
C ARG A 13 0.90 21.13 2.02
N ARG A 14 -0.11 20.97 1.14
CA ARG A 14 -1.52 20.89 1.58
C ARG A 14 -1.80 19.65 2.42
N PHE A 15 -1.19 18.53 2.09
CA PHE A 15 -1.28 17.31 2.88
C PHE A 15 -0.85 17.55 4.33
N LYS A 16 0.24 18.29 4.54
CA LYS A 16 0.74 18.58 5.89
C LYS A 16 -0.30 19.30 6.75
N PHE A 17 -1.05 20.23 6.17
CA PHE A 17 -2.06 21.00 6.90
C PHE A 17 -3.41 20.31 6.97
N ARG A 18 -3.85 19.71 5.89
CA ARG A 18 -5.22 19.21 5.76
C ARG A 18 -5.40 17.77 6.22
N HIS A 19 -4.33 16.99 6.18
CA HIS A 19 -4.40 15.58 6.54
C HIS A 19 -3.46 15.22 7.69
N PHE A 20 -2.16 15.53 7.55
CA PHE A 20 -1.18 15.15 8.56
C PHE A 20 -1.44 15.86 9.89
N ALA A 21 -1.54 17.18 9.91
CA ALA A 21 -1.69 17.92 11.16
C ALA A 21 -2.94 17.50 11.96
N PRO A 22 -4.14 17.39 11.35
CA PRO A 22 -5.32 16.90 12.08
C PRO A 22 -5.19 15.47 12.59
N ASN A 23 -4.34 14.64 11.98
CA ASN A 23 -4.15 13.24 12.32
C ASN A 23 -2.77 12.97 12.92
N GLN A 24 -2.07 14.00 13.39
CA GLN A 24 -0.70 13.88 13.86
C GLN A 24 -0.55 12.84 14.97
N ASP A 25 -1.46 12.80 15.92
CA ASP A 25 -1.41 11.82 17.01
C ASP A 25 -1.48 10.39 16.49
N HIS A 26 -2.31 10.14 15.48
CA HIS A 26 -2.43 8.84 14.85
C HIS A 26 -1.12 8.41 14.17
N TYR A 27 -0.49 9.34 13.43
CA TYR A 27 0.81 9.06 12.79
C TYR A 27 1.89 8.80 13.83
N GLU A 28 1.91 9.55 14.92
CA GLU A 28 2.89 9.36 16.00
C GLU A 28 2.72 8.02 16.69
N GLU A 29 1.49 7.58 16.92
CA GLU A 29 1.20 6.24 17.44
C GLU A 29 1.72 5.15 16.51
N LEU A 30 1.46 5.28 15.20
CA LEU A 30 1.97 4.32 14.23
C LEU A 30 3.49 4.27 14.21
N ALA A 31 4.15 5.41 14.33
CA ALA A 31 5.61 5.47 14.36
C ALA A 31 6.18 4.86 15.65
N THR A 32 5.52 5.08 16.78
CA THR A 32 5.98 4.62 18.09
C THR A 32 5.72 3.14 18.31
N TYR A 33 4.52 2.67 18.00
CA TYR A 33 4.08 1.31 18.31
C TYR A 33 4.03 0.39 17.10
N GLY A 34 4.28 0.92 15.90
CA GLY A 34 4.22 0.15 14.67
C GLY A 34 2.81 0.04 14.11
N GLN A 35 2.72 -0.53 12.91
CA GLN A 35 1.45 -0.77 12.25
C GLN A 35 0.85 -2.09 12.70
N ASN A 36 -0.46 -2.18 12.67
CA ASN A 36 -1.17 -3.41 12.99
C ASN A 36 -2.39 -3.62 12.08
N PRO A 37 -2.21 -3.64 10.76
CA PRO A 37 -3.31 -3.89 9.84
C PRO A 37 -3.77 -5.34 9.96
N ASP A 38 -5.08 -5.56 9.89
CA ASP A 38 -5.62 -6.91 9.86
C ASP A 38 -5.85 -7.44 8.43
N THR A 39 -5.66 -6.60 7.44
CA THR A 39 -5.94 -6.94 6.06
C THR A 39 -4.79 -6.53 5.14
N MET A 40 -4.37 -7.47 4.30
CA MET A 40 -3.45 -7.19 3.19
C MET A 40 -4.24 -7.22 1.89
N ILE A 41 -3.94 -6.27 1.01
CA ILE A 41 -4.51 -6.23 -0.34
C ILE A 41 -3.39 -6.30 -1.37
N ILE A 42 -3.52 -7.22 -2.32
CA ILE A 42 -2.65 -7.28 -3.50
C ILE A 42 -3.49 -6.77 -4.68
N SER A 43 -3.03 -5.69 -5.31
CA SER A 43 -3.78 -5.04 -6.37
C SER A 43 -2.89 -4.60 -7.52
N CYS A 44 -3.52 -4.09 -8.58
CA CYS A 44 -2.80 -3.60 -9.75
C CYS A 44 -2.19 -2.21 -9.49
N CYS A 45 -1.09 -1.93 -10.21
CA CYS A 45 -0.48 -0.60 -10.22
C CYS A 45 -1.30 0.44 -10.98
N ASP A 46 -2.40 0.03 -11.62
CA ASP A 46 -3.26 0.93 -12.39
C ASP A 46 -3.69 2.13 -11.54
N SER A 47 -3.49 3.34 -12.07
CA SER A 47 -3.74 4.57 -11.31
C SER A 47 -5.19 4.80 -10.92
N ARG A 48 -6.12 4.05 -11.50
CA ARG A 48 -7.56 4.17 -11.24
C ARG A 48 -8.06 3.36 -10.06
N VAL A 49 -7.24 2.41 -9.58
CA VAL A 49 -7.67 1.41 -8.59
C VAL A 49 -6.78 1.38 -7.35
N ASP A 50 -6.50 2.54 -6.80
CA ASP A 50 -5.76 2.63 -5.54
C ASP A 50 -6.62 2.09 -4.39
N PRO A 51 -6.18 1.00 -3.73
CA PRO A 51 -6.97 0.39 -2.66
C PRO A 51 -7.29 1.33 -1.51
N GLU A 52 -6.36 2.17 -1.12
CA GLU A 52 -6.57 3.09 -0.01
C GLU A 52 -7.63 4.13 -0.34
N THR A 53 -7.68 4.57 -1.59
CA THR A 53 -8.72 5.50 -2.05
C THR A 53 -10.08 4.82 -2.13
N ILE A 54 -10.13 3.61 -2.73
CA ILE A 54 -11.37 2.88 -2.93
C ILE A 54 -12.06 2.57 -1.60
N PHE A 55 -11.28 2.16 -0.61
CA PHE A 55 -11.81 1.78 0.71
C PHE A 55 -11.77 2.91 1.73
N ASN A 56 -11.38 4.11 1.31
CA ASN A 56 -11.26 5.27 2.19
C ASN A 56 -10.49 4.91 3.48
N ALA A 57 -9.37 4.26 3.30
CA ALA A 57 -8.60 3.74 4.43
C ALA A 57 -7.75 4.82 5.09
N MET A 58 -7.67 4.74 6.40
CA MET A 58 -6.76 5.57 7.19
C MET A 58 -5.36 4.95 7.19
N PRO A 59 -4.30 5.75 7.42
CA PRO A 59 -2.95 5.20 7.55
C PRO A 59 -2.92 4.10 8.60
N GLY A 60 -2.29 2.97 8.25
CA GLY A 60 -2.16 1.83 9.13
C GLY A 60 -3.25 0.77 9.02
N GLU A 61 -4.35 1.07 8.30
CA GLU A 61 -5.46 0.12 8.18
C GLU A 61 -5.18 -1.05 7.24
N LEU A 62 -4.51 -0.77 6.12
CA LEU A 62 -4.25 -1.76 5.08
C LEU A 62 -2.77 -1.94 4.84
N PHE A 63 -2.35 -3.18 4.61
CA PHE A 63 -1.02 -3.49 4.13
C PHE A 63 -1.12 -3.79 2.64
N VAL A 64 -0.58 -2.92 1.79
CA VAL A 64 -0.86 -2.93 0.35
C VAL A 64 0.38 -3.29 -0.45
N MET A 65 0.26 -4.30 -1.31
CA MET A 65 1.25 -4.65 -2.33
C MET A 65 0.61 -4.47 -3.70
N ARG A 66 1.30 -3.78 -4.60
CA ARG A 66 0.78 -3.56 -5.96
C ARG A 66 1.80 -3.98 -7.00
N ASN A 67 1.32 -4.61 -8.06
CA ASN A 67 2.10 -4.93 -9.25
C ASN A 67 1.20 -4.82 -10.48
N VAL A 68 1.77 -4.95 -11.67
CA VAL A 68 0.94 -4.94 -12.90
C VAL A 68 0.12 -6.22 -12.95
N ALA A 69 -1.19 -6.07 -13.05
CA ALA A 69 -2.17 -7.16 -13.12
C ALA A 69 -2.38 -7.94 -11.81
N ASN A 70 -2.08 -7.34 -10.66
CA ASN A 70 -2.34 -7.95 -9.34
C ASN A 70 -1.91 -9.41 -9.25
N LEU A 71 -0.71 -9.72 -9.74
CA LEU A 71 -0.22 -11.10 -9.82
C LEU A 71 0.26 -11.62 -8.47
N VAL A 72 -0.05 -12.89 -8.21
CA VAL A 72 0.48 -13.62 -7.06
C VAL A 72 1.21 -14.85 -7.60
N PRO A 73 2.53 -14.77 -7.80
CA PRO A 73 3.30 -15.92 -8.28
C PRO A 73 3.42 -16.99 -7.20
N PRO A 74 3.84 -18.21 -7.56
CA PRO A 74 4.14 -19.22 -6.56
C PRO A 74 5.11 -18.70 -5.50
N TYR A 75 4.92 -19.14 -4.25
CA TYR A 75 5.75 -18.69 -3.13
C TYR A 75 7.23 -19.00 -3.38
N GLU A 76 8.06 -17.98 -3.28
CA GLU A 76 9.48 -18.04 -3.61
C GLU A 76 10.31 -17.51 -2.44
N THR A 77 11.20 -18.36 -1.88
CA THR A 77 12.03 -17.99 -0.73
C THR A 77 13.49 -17.78 -1.10
N GLN A 78 13.93 -18.30 -2.24
CA GLN A 78 15.34 -18.32 -2.62
C GLN A 78 15.65 -17.59 -3.92
N GLY A 79 14.64 -17.08 -4.60
CA GLY A 79 14.82 -16.31 -5.82
C GLY A 79 15.37 -14.92 -5.55
N ARG A 80 15.92 -14.29 -6.60
CA ARG A 80 16.43 -12.92 -6.51
C ARG A 80 15.31 -11.88 -6.45
N PHE A 81 14.14 -12.22 -7.01
CA PHE A 81 13.02 -11.29 -7.19
C PHE A 81 11.76 -11.93 -6.61
N HIS A 82 11.58 -11.79 -5.32
CA HIS A 82 10.47 -12.39 -4.60
C HIS A 82 9.68 -11.34 -3.79
N GLY A 83 9.50 -10.14 -4.36
CA GLY A 83 8.84 -9.04 -3.65
C GLY A 83 7.44 -9.36 -3.17
N VAL A 84 6.63 -10.07 -3.99
CA VAL A 84 5.26 -10.44 -3.59
C VAL A 84 5.31 -11.48 -2.48
N SER A 85 6.12 -12.52 -2.63
CA SER A 85 6.29 -13.55 -1.60
C SER A 85 6.80 -12.97 -0.29
N SER A 86 7.76 -12.05 -0.36
CA SER A 86 8.31 -11.36 0.79
C SER A 86 7.25 -10.53 1.52
N ALA A 87 6.42 -9.82 0.78
CA ALA A 87 5.34 -9.01 1.35
C ALA A 87 4.29 -9.89 2.04
N ILE A 88 3.90 -11.00 1.41
CA ILE A 88 2.94 -11.94 2.00
C ILE A 88 3.53 -12.56 3.27
N GLU A 89 4.79 -12.99 3.22
CA GLU A 89 5.44 -13.58 4.39
C GLU A 89 5.46 -12.60 5.55
N PHE A 90 5.85 -11.36 5.32
CA PHE A 90 5.85 -10.32 6.35
C PHE A 90 4.44 -10.09 6.91
N ALA A 91 3.44 -10.02 6.05
CA ALA A 91 2.06 -9.80 6.47
C ALA A 91 1.54 -10.95 7.35
N VAL A 92 1.81 -12.18 6.94
CA VAL A 92 1.32 -13.37 7.66
C VAL A 92 2.11 -13.61 8.94
N MET A 93 3.43 -13.59 8.86
CA MET A 93 4.30 -13.99 9.97
C MET A 93 4.52 -12.89 10.99
N ASN A 94 4.69 -11.66 10.53
CA ASN A 94 5.02 -10.53 11.40
C ASN A 94 3.79 -9.70 11.78
N LEU A 95 2.94 -9.36 10.83
CA LEU A 95 1.75 -8.57 11.08
C LEU A 95 0.55 -9.40 11.53
N ARG A 96 0.57 -10.70 11.24
CA ARG A 96 -0.49 -11.64 11.60
C ARG A 96 -1.86 -11.18 11.09
N ILE A 97 -1.91 -10.81 9.82
CA ILE A 97 -3.14 -10.35 9.19
C ILE A 97 -4.22 -11.43 9.25
N LYS A 98 -5.48 -11.00 9.25
CA LYS A 98 -6.63 -11.90 9.26
C LYS A 98 -7.19 -12.15 7.87
N ASN A 99 -7.02 -11.19 6.96
CA ASN A 99 -7.58 -11.23 5.63
C ASN A 99 -6.52 -10.92 4.59
N LEU A 100 -6.49 -11.71 3.51
CA LEU A 100 -5.67 -11.46 2.34
C LEU A 100 -6.60 -11.36 1.13
N ILE A 101 -6.61 -10.20 0.50
CA ILE A 101 -7.49 -9.91 -0.63
C ILE A 101 -6.64 -9.71 -1.88
N VAL A 102 -7.02 -10.38 -2.97
CA VAL A 102 -6.46 -10.12 -4.30
C VAL A 102 -7.53 -9.40 -5.11
N MET A 103 -7.27 -8.14 -5.45
CA MET A 103 -8.24 -7.28 -6.12
C MET A 103 -7.84 -7.02 -7.56
N GLY A 104 -8.68 -7.48 -8.50
CA GLY A 104 -8.55 -7.17 -9.92
C GLY A 104 -9.44 -5.99 -10.32
N HIS A 105 -9.34 -5.60 -11.60
CA HIS A 105 -10.18 -4.54 -12.15
C HIS A 105 -10.43 -4.77 -13.64
N SER A 106 -11.47 -4.14 -14.17
CA SER A 106 -11.74 -4.17 -15.61
C SER A 106 -10.75 -3.33 -16.38
N GLY A 107 -10.52 -3.67 -17.63
CA GLY A 107 -9.64 -2.90 -18.50
C GLY A 107 -8.18 -2.90 -18.09
N CYS A 108 -7.71 -3.98 -17.45
CA CYS A 108 -6.32 -4.08 -17.01
C CYS A 108 -5.38 -4.24 -18.20
N GLY A 109 -4.41 -3.33 -18.33
CA GLY A 109 -3.43 -3.35 -19.41
C GLY A 109 -2.39 -4.47 -19.29
N GLY A 110 -2.32 -5.14 -18.15
CA GLY A 110 -1.37 -6.22 -17.90
C GLY A 110 -1.91 -7.62 -18.21
N ILE A 111 -3.15 -7.70 -18.64
CA ILE A 111 -3.80 -8.99 -18.94
C ILE A 111 -4.05 -9.15 -20.42
#